data_8cf2f416525d11e0129d7501b770dd28
#
_entry.id   8cf2f416525d11e0129d7501b770dd28
#
_cell.length_a   1.000
_cell.length_b   1.000
_cell.length_c   1.000
_cell.angle_alpha   90.00
_cell.angle_beta   90.00
_cell.angle_gamma   90.00
#
_symmetry.space_group_name_H-M   'P 1'
#
loop_
_entity.id
_entity.type
_entity.pdbx_description
1 polymer ?
#
loop_
_entity_poly.entity_id
_entity_poly.type
_entity_poly.pdbx_seq_one_letter_code
_entity_poly.pdbx_strand_id
1 'polypeptide(L)'
;KVVNSMEKQKDFEKVAMRVSVNSVIWNLLLSLFKLAAGVLADSGAMISDAVHSASDVFSTFIVMIGVKISSKESDKDHPYGHERLECVAAIALATVLCITGLGIGLSALEKIAGGDYANLAVPGVLALVAAVVSILVKEGMFWYTRHYARQIDSSALMADAWHHRSDSLSSIGALVGIIGA
;
A
#
# COMPACT_ATOMS: atom_id res chain seq x y z
N LYS A 1 19.16 -16.63 -27.84
CA LYS A 1 18.88 -15.32 -27.22
C LYS A 1 17.39 -15.16 -26.89
N VAL A 2 16.45 -15.49 -27.81
CA VAL A 2 14.99 -15.36 -27.60
C VAL A 2 14.49 -16.26 -26.45
N VAL A 3 14.90 -17.52 -26.37
CA VAL A 3 14.52 -18.47 -25.32
C VAL A 3 14.92 -17.95 -23.93
N ASN A 4 16.11 -17.36 -23.83
CA ASN A 4 16.63 -16.82 -22.56
C ASN A 4 15.88 -15.54 -22.11
N SER A 5 15.34 -14.75 -23.04
CA SER A 5 14.52 -13.57 -22.72
C SER A 5 13.11 -13.96 -22.23
N MET A 6 12.49 -14.97 -22.86
CA MET A 6 11.19 -15.48 -22.46
C MET A 6 11.20 -16.13 -21.07
N GLU A 7 12.27 -16.87 -20.75
CA GLU A 7 12.45 -17.48 -19.44
C GLU A 7 12.62 -16.43 -18.35
N LYS A 8 13.44 -15.40 -18.62
CA LYS A 8 13.64 -14.26 -17.71
C LYS A 8 12.33 -13.47 -17.46
N GLN A 9 11.51 -13.31 -18.50
CA GLN A 9 10.22 -12.60 -18.38
C GLN A 9 9.19 -13.39 -17.58
N LYS A 10 9.15 -14.72 -17.73
CA LYS A 10 8.31 -15.60 -16.90
C LYS A 10 8.74 -15.60 -15.43
N ASP A 11 10.03 -15.57 -15.17
CA ASP A 11 10.55 -15.49 -13.80
C ASP A 11 10.23 -14.13 -13.16
N PHE A 12 10.36 -13.03 -13.91
CA PHE A 12 9.93 -11.70 -13.50
C PHE A 12 8.44 -11.70 -13.07
N GLU A 13 7.55 -12.16 -13.95
CA GLU A 13 6.11 -12.21 -13.67
C GLU A 13 5.79 -13.06 -12.45
N LYS A 14 6.39 -14.25 -12.32
CA LYS A 14 6.18 -15.16 -11.17
C LYS A 14 6.60 -14.51 -9.86
N VAL A 15 7.76 -13.87 -9.81
CA VAL A 15 8.26 -13.22 -8.60
C VAL A 15 7.38 -12.03 -8.25
N ALA A 16 7.09 -11.16 -9.21
CA ALA A 16 6.27 -9.98 -8.99
C ALA A 16 4.86 -10.35 -8.52
N MET A 17 4.21 -11.32 -9.17
CA MET A 17 2.89 -11.81 -8.78
C MET A 17 2.87 -12.41 -7.39
N ARG A 18 3.88 -13.22 -7.03
CA ARG A 18 4.00 -13.80 -5.68
C ARG A 18 4.11 -12.70 -4.62
N VAL A 19 4.94 -11.70 -4.86
CA VAL A 19 5.13 -10.58 -3.93
C VAL A 19 3.83 -9.79 -3.77
N SER A 20 3.15 -9.46 -4.88
CA SER A 20 1.88 -8.74 -4.85
C SER A 20 0.77 -9.53 -4.14
N VAL A 21 0.65 -10.84 -4.39
CA VAL A 21 -0.33 -11.68 -3.69
C VAL A 21 -0.04 -11.71 -2.19
N ASN A 22 1.22 -11.81 -1.78
CA ASN A 22 1.58 -11.74 -0.37
C ASN A 22 1.20 -10.38 0.24
N SER A 23 1.42 -9.26 -0.49
CA SER A 23 0.99 -7.93 -0.06
C SER A 23 -0.53 -7.85 0.13
N VAL A 24 -1.32 -8.41 -0.79
CA VAL A 24 -2.78 -8.50 -0.66
C VAL A 24 -3.17 -9.28 0.61
N ILE A 25 -2.56 -10.45 0.84
CA ILE A 25 -2.86 -11.28 2.01
C ILE A 25 -2.56 -10.52 3.31
N TRP A 26 -1.39 -9.89 3.42
CA TRP A 26 -1.02 -9.12 4.61
C TRP A 26 -1.91 -7.90 4.83
N ASN A 27 -2.29 -7.17 3.77
CA ASN A 27 -3.22 -6.06 3.86
C ASN A 27 -4.61 -6.51 4.32
N LEU A 28 -5.12 -7.65 3.82
CA LEU A 28 -6.40 -8.22 4.27
C LEU A 28 -6.35 -8.66 5.73
N LEU A 29 -5.29 -9.36 6.13
CA LEU A 29 -5.11 -9.78 7.53
C LEU A 29 -5.05 -8.57 8.47
N LEU A 30 -4.31 -7.54 8.08
CA LEU A 30 -4.19 -6.31 8.85
C LEU A 30 -5.52 -5.56 8.93
N SER A 31 -6.26 -5.48 7.83
CA SER A 31 -7.60 -4.87 7.80
C SER A 31 -8.58 -5.61 8.71
N LEU A 32 -8.61 -6.94 8.65
CA LEU A 32 -9.46 -7.77 9.53
C LEU A 32 -9.07 -7.60 11.01
N PHE A 33 -7.78 -7.56 11.32
CA PHE A 33 -7.30 -7.31 12.68
C PHE A 33 -7.75 -5.94 13.20
N LYS A 34 -7.59 -4.88 12.41
CA LYS A 34 -8.03 -3.52 12.76
C LYS A 34 -9.56 -3.43 12.90
N LEU A 35 -10.30 -4.11 12.02
CA LEU A 35 -11.75 -4.15 12.09
C LEU A 35 -12.22 -4.83 13.38
N ALA A 36 -11.66 -5.99 13.72
CA ALA A 36 -11.98 -6.69 14.95
C ALA A 36 -11.66 -5.83 16.19
N ALA A 37 -10.48 -5.20 16.22
CA ALA A 37 -10.10 -4.30 17.30
C ALA A 37 -11.01 -3.06 17.37
N GLY A 38 -11.43 -2.49 16.23
CA GLY A 38 -12.33 -1.35 16.14
C GLY A 38 -13.74 -1.68 16.67
N VAL A 39 -14.27 -2.85 16.32
CA VAL A 39 -15.57 -3.33 16.82
C VAL A 39 -15.52 -3.61 18.34
N LEU A 40 -14.46 -4.28 18.81
CA LEU A 40 -14.30 -4.60 20.23
C LEU A 40 -14.07 -3.36 21.11
N ALA A 41 -13.46 -2.32 20.56
CA ALA A 41 -13.21 -1.05 21.25
C ALA A 41 -14.33 0.00 21.05
N ASP A 42 -15.37 -0.33 20.29
CA ASP A 42 -16.43 0.61 19.86
C ASP A 42 -15.83 1.92 19.26
N SER A 43 -14.79 1.77 18.45
CA SER A 43 -14.01 2.88 17.89
C SER A 43 -14.26 3.06 16.39
N GLY A 44 -15.06 4.06 16.03
CA GLY A 44 -15.30 4.43 14.65
C GLY A 44 -14.00 4.81 13.88
N ALA A 45 -13.02 5.40 14.57
CA ALA A 45 -11.73 5.74 13.98
C ALA A 45 -10.96 4.49 13.56
N MET A 46 -10.93 3.43 14.38
CA MET A 46 -10.29 2.16 14.04
C MET A 46 -11.01 1.42 12.91
N ILE A 47 -12.34 1.49 12.87
CA ILE A 47 -13.14 0.94 11.77
C ILE A 47 -12.80 1.66 10.46
N SER A 48 -12.72 3.00 10.48
CA SER A 48 -12.29 3.79 9.32
C SER A 48 -10.87 3.43 8.86
N ASP A 49 -9.94 3.22 9.80
CA ASP A 49 -8.56 2.79 9.50
C ASP A 49 -8.52 1.36 8.92
N ALA A 50 -9.41 0.46 9.36
CA ALA A 50 -9.57 -0.86 8.77
C ALA A 50 -10.07 -0.80 7.32
N VAL A 51 -11.03 0.06 7.03
CA VAL A 51 -11.53 0.30 5.67
C VAL A 51 -10.44 0.88 4.78
N HIS A 52 -9.65 1.82 5.29
CA HIS A 52 -8.49 2.36 4.58
C HIS A 52 -7.49 1.26 4.22
N SER A 53 -7.13 0.41 5.20
CA SER A 53 -6.23 -0.73 4.97
C SER A 53 -6.80 -1.77 3.98
N ALA A 54 -8.12 -1.95 3.93
CA ALA A 54 -8.77 -2.76 2.91
C ALA A 54 -8.64 -2.12 1.50
N SER A 55 -8.70 -0.78 1.43
CA SER A 55 -8.54 -0.04 0.17
C SER A 55 -7.12 -0.17 -0.41
N ASP A 56 -6.10 -0.42 0.42
CA ASP A 56 -4.71 -0.65 -0.04
C ASP A 56 -4.59 -1.88 -0.94
N VAL A 57 -5.50 -2.84 -0.79
CA VAL A 57 -5.58 -4.01 -1.68
C VAL A 57 -5.80 -3.58 -3.14
N PHE A 58 -6.61 -2.54 -3.38
CA PHE A 58 -6.84 -2.02 -4.74
C PHE A 58 -5.57 -1.43 -5.35
N SER A 59 -4.74 -0.77 -4.54
CA SER A 59 -3.43 -0.25 -4.99
C SER A 59 -2.53 -1.39 -5.47
N THR A 60 -2.48 -2.49 -4.73
CA THR A 60 -1.70 -3.67 -5.13
C THR A 60 -2.28 -4.34 -6.40
N PHE A 61 -3.60 -4.30 -6.63
CA PHE A 61 -4.18 -4.77 -7.89
C PHE A 61 -3.72 -3.96 -9.11
N ILE A 62 -3.53 -2.65 -8.97
CA ILE A 62 -2.96 -1.82 -10.04
C ILE A 62 -1.57 -2.33 -10.41
N VAL A 63 -0.74 -2.64 -9.43
CA VAL A 63 0.60 -3.22 -9.63
C VAL A 63 0.51 -4.57 -10.33
N MET A 64 -0.36 -5.47 -9.87
CA MET A 64 -0.54 -6.80 -10.47
C MET A 64 -0.97 -6.71 -11.94
N ILE A 65 -1.90 -5.81 -12.27
CA ILE A 65 -2.34 -5.58 -13.65
C ILE A 65 -1.18 -5.03 -14.48
N GLY A 66 -0.45 -4.04 -13.96
CA GLY A 66 0.72 -3.47 -14.63
C GLY A 66 1.79 -4.49 -14.97
N VAL A 67 2.17 -5.31 -13.99
CA VAL A 67 3.13 -6.41 -14.16
C VAL A 67 2.63 -7.42 -15.19
N LYS A 68 1.36 -7.83 -15.11
CA LYS A 68 0.79 -8.82 -16.02
C LYS A 68 0.74 -8.31 -17.48
N ILE A 69 0.44 -7.04 -17.67
CA ILE A 69 0.40 -6.45 -19.02
C ILE A 69 1.82 -6.25 -19.55
N SER A 70 2.74 -5.77 -18.72
CA SER A 70 4.14 -5.55 -19.12
C SER A 70 4.87 -6.84 -19.48
N SER A 71 4.42 -7.96 -18.94
CA SER A 71 4.97 -9.29 -19.23
C SER A 71 4.46 -9.90 -20.54
N LYS A 72 3.59 -9.22 -21.29
CA LYS A 72 3.15 -9.68 -22.62
C LYS A 72 4.26 -9.53 -23.66
N GLU A 73 4.32 -10.51 -24.55
CA GLU A 73 5.19 -10.46 -25.74
C GLU A 73 4.77 -9.31 -26.67
N SER A 74 5.68 -8.91 -27.56
CA SER A 74 5.39 -7.94 -28.61
C SER A 74 4.29 -8.44 -29.52
N ASP A 75 3.37 -7.56 -29.89
CA ASP A 75 2.28 -7.82 -30.84
C ASP A 75 2.31 -6.80 -31.99
N LYS A 76 1.32 -6.85 -32.88
CA LYS A 76 1.26 -5.94 -34.05
C LYS A 76 1.11 -4.47 -33.66
N ASP A 77 0.42 -4.21 -32.55
CA ASP A 77 0.14 -2.85 -32.08
C ASP A 77 1.31 -2.33 -31.23
N HIS A 78 2.07 -3.22 -30.59
CA HIS A 78 3.22 -2.91 -29.74
C HIS A 78 4.47 -3.71 -30.18
N PRO A 79 5.10 -3.33 -31.30
CA PRO A 79 6.26 -4.05 -31.88
C PRO A 79 7.49 -4.09 -30.95
N TYR A 80 7.59 -3.11 -30.04
CA TYR A 80 8.69 -3.00 -29.06
C TYR A 80 8.39 -3.67 -27.71
N GLY A 81 7.24 -4.41 -27.62
CA GLY A 81 6.80 -5.06 -26.38
C GLY A 81 6.03 -4.13 -25.46
N HIS A 82 5.65 -4.68 -24.30
CA HIS A 82 4.78 -4.05 -23.33
C HIS A 82 5.49 -3.62 -22.02
N GLU A 83 6.82 -3.80 -21.94
CA GLU A 83 7.60 -3.58 -20.70
C GLU A 83 7.39 -2.18 -20.09
N ARG A 84 7.19 -1.15 -20.91
CA ARG A 84 6.97 0.22 -20.45
C ARG A 84 5.62 0.42 -19.73
N LEU A 85 4.66 -0.49 -19.89
CA LEU A 85 3.37 -0.41 -19.20
C LEU A 85 3.49 -0.64 -17.69
N GLU A 86 4.57 -1.25 -17.23
CA GLU A 86 4.91 -1.28 -15.81
C GLU A 86 5.15 0.12 -15.23
N CYS A 87 5.87 0.97 -15.97
CA CYS A 87 6.09 2.36 -15.57
C CYS A 87 4.77 3.15 -15.51
N VAL A 88 3.82 2.86 -16.43
CA VAL A 88 2.48 3.47 -16.40
C VAL A 88 1.74 3.06 -15.13
N ALA A 89 1.80 1.78 -14.74
CA ALA A 89 1.20 1.30 -13.49
C ALA A 89 1.84 1.98 -12.26
N ALA A 90 3.17 2.14 -12.25
CA ALA A 90 3.87 2.84 -11.18
C ALA A 90 3.45 4.33 -11.09
N ILE A 91 3.29 5.01 -12.21
CA ILE A 91 2.80 6.40 -12.27
C ILE A 91 1.35 6.47 -11.79
N ALA A 92 0.49 5.55 -12.22
CA ALA A 92 -0.90 5.48 -11.78
C ALA A 92 -0.98 5.31 -10.25
N LEU A 93 -0.20 4.38 -9.68
CA LEU A 93 -0.13 4.19 -8.23
C LEU A 93 0.38 5.45 -7.51
N ALA A 94 1.46 6.04 -7.98
CA ALA A 94 2.01 7.27 -7.40
C ALA A 94 1.00 8.42 -7.44
N THR A 95 0.20 8.54 -8.52
CA THR A 95 -0.85 9.53 -8.66
C THR A 95 -1.98 9.31 -7.64
N VAL A 96 -2.44 8.06 -7.47
CA VAL A 96 -3.44 7.70 -6.45
C VAL A 96 -2.93 8.06 -5.05
N LEU A 97 -1.68 7.72 -4.74
CA LEU A 97 -1.05 8.05 -3.45
C LEU A 97 -0.97 9.56 -3.21
N CYS A 98 -0.59 10.33 -4.23
CA CYS A 98 -0.51 11.78 -4.15
C CYS A 98 -1.89 12.40 -3.84
N ILE A 99 -2.93 11.99 -4.58
CA ILE A 99 -4.30 12.47 -4.38
C ILE A 99 -4.81 12.11 -2.99
N THR A 100 -4.60 10.86 -2.56
CA THR A 100 -5.02 10.38 -1.23
C THR A 100 -4.29 11.13 -0.12
N GLY A 101 -2.96 11.29 -0.23
CA GLY A 101 -2.16 12.01 0.74
C GLY A 101 -2.56 13.49 0.86
N LEU A 102 -2.82 14.17 -0.26
CA LEU A 102 -3.32 15.53 -0.27
C LEU A 102 -4.72 15.62 0.38
N GLY A 103 -5.62 14.68 0.06
CA GLY A 103 -6.95 14.62 0.64
C GLY A 103 -6.93 14.49 2.16
N ILE A 104 -6.11 13.57 2.68
CA ILE A 104 -5.91 13.37 4.13
C ILE A 104 -5.32 14.65 4.76
N GLY A 105 -4.31 15.24 4.14
CA GLY A 105 -3.67 16.47 4.63
C GLY A 105 -4.64 17.66 4.71
N LEU A 106 -5.44 17.88 3.67
CA LEU A 106 -6.45 18.94 3.64
C LEU A 106 -7.55 18.70 4.69
N SER A 107 -8.06 17.47 4.82
CA SER A 107 -9.05 17.12 5.84
C SER A 107 -8.51 17.33 7.26
N ALA A 108 -7.24 17.00 7.50
CA ALA A 108 -6.59 17.26 8.79
C ALA A 108 -6.47 18.77 9.08
N LEU A 109 -6.10 19.58 8.08
CA LEU A 109 -6.01 21.04 8.20
C LEU A 109 -7.38 21.67 8.49
N GLU A 110 -8.45 21.23 7.82
CA GLU A 110 -9.81 21.67 8.07
C GLU A 110 -10.25 21.40 9.51
N LYS A 111 -9.97 20.20 10.03
CA LYS A 111 -10.27 19.84 11.43
C LYS A 111 -9.50 20.72 12.43
N ILE A 112 -8.23 20.96 12.16
CA ILE A 112 -7.40 21.85 13.01
C ILE A 112 -7.93 23.29 12.97
N ALA A 113 -8.24 23.82 11.80
CA ALA A 113 -8.75 25.18 11.61
C ALA A 113 -10.15 25.38 12.19
N GLY A 114 -11.00 24.33 12.14
CA GLY A 114 -12.37 24.34 12.67
C GLY A 114 -12.47 24.32 14.19
N GLY A 115 -11.36 24.04 14.92
CA GLY A 115 -11.34 24.04 16.39
C GLY A 115 -12.18 22.97 17.06
N ASP A 116 -12.58 21.93 16.31
CA ASP A 116 -13.47 20.86 16.82
C ASP A 116 -12.69 19.79 17.58
N TYR A 117 -12.01 20.22 18.67
CA TYR A 117 -11.20 19.34 19.51
C TYR A 117 -12.02 18.66 20.60
N ALA A 118 -13.23 19.17 20.89
CA ALA A 118 -14.01 18.74 22.06
C ALA A 118 -14.56 17.30 21.96
N ASN A 119 -14.63 16.74 20.76
CA ASN A 119 -15.21 15.42 20.48
C ASN A 119 -14.16 14.38 20.05
N LEU A 120 -12.87 14.65 20.19
CA LEU A 120 -11.84 13.68 19.91
C LEU A 120 -11.80 12.62 21.01
N ALA A 121 -12.37 11.45 20.74
CA ALA A 121 -12.26 10.30 21.64
C ALA A 121 -10.78 9.94 21.80
N VAL A 122 -10.28 9.94 23.04
CA VAL A 122 -8.92 9.48 23.35
C VAL A 122 -8.85 7.99 22.99
N PRO A 123 -7.99 7.59 22.05
CA PRO A 123 -7.89 6.19 21.64
C PRO A 123 -7.45 5.32 22.83
N GLY A 124 -8.21 4.27 23.10
CA GLY A 124 -7.86 3.33 24.18
C GLY A 124 -6.58 2.53 23.87
N VAL A 125 -6.07 1.80 24.86
CA VAL A 125 -4.87 0.95 24.77
C VAL A 125 -4.94 -0.02 23.58
N LEU A 126 -6.12 -0.51 23.22
CA LEU A 126 -6.30 -1.41 22.08
C LEU A 126 -5.97 -0.72 20.74
N ALA A 127 -6.34 0.56 20.59
CA ALA A 127 -6.00 1.35 19.40
C ALA A 127 -4.50 1.58 19.32
N LEU A 128 -3.83 1.82 20.45
CA LEU A 128 -2.37 1.97 20.50
C LEU A 128 -1.67 0.68 20.05
N VAL A 129 -2.09 -0.47 20.56
CA VAL A 129 -1.55 -1.78 20.17
C VAL A 129 -1.78 -2.02 18.68
N ALA A 130 -2.96 -1.74 18.17
CA ALA A 130 -3.28 -1.92 16.76
C ALA A 130 -2.42 -1.00 15.85
N ALA A 131 -2.16 0.24 16.27
CA ALA A 131 -1.29 1.16 15.55
C ALA A 131 0.17 0.63 15.50
N VAL A 132 0.71 0.15 16.62
CA VAL A 132 2.06 -0.42 16.67
C VAL A 132 2.17 -1.66 15.78
N VAL A 133 1.21 -2.58 15.86
CA VAL A 133 1.17 -3.79 14.99
C VAL A 133 1.10 -3.38 13.53
N SER A 134 0.27 -2.39 13.18
CA SER A 134 0.15 -1.88 11.81
C SER A 134 1.48 -1.34 11.28
N ILE A 135 2.19 -0.55 12.07
CA ILE A 135 3.50 0.01 11.71
C ILE A 135 4.49 -1.12 11.43
N LEU A 136 4.59 -2.10 12.33
CA LEU A 136 5.52 -3.22 12.17
C LEU A 136 5.22 -4.05 10.94
N VAL A 137 3.94 -4.36 10.68
CA VAL A 137 3.53 -5.13 9.49
C VAL A 137 3.81 -4.34 8.21
N LYS A 138 3.42 -3.07 8.14
CA LYS A 138 3.63 -2.22 6.95
C LYS A 138 5.12 -1.98 6.68
N GLU A 139 5.95 -1.78 7.70
CA GLU A 139 7.39 -1.65 7.54
C GLU A 139 8.03 -2.98 7.09
N GLY A 140 7.56 -4.11 7.61
CA GLY A 140 7.96 -5.44 7.13
C GLY A 140 7.60 -5.66 5.65
N MET A 141 6.39 -5.27 5.25
CA MET A 141 5.94 -5.31 3.85
C MET A 141 6.80 -4.42 2.95
N PHE A 142 7.16 -3.20 3.40
CA PHE A 142 8.07 -2.32 2.67
C PHE A 142 9.41 -3.01 2.37
N TRP A 143 10.09 -3.55 3.39
CA TRP A 143 11.39 -4.18 3.21
C TRP A 143 11.31 -5.44 2.34
N TYR A 144 10.26 -6.24 2.52
CA TYR A 144 10.01 -7.43 1.72
C TYR A 144 9.80 -7.06 0.25
N THR A 145 8.85 -6.18 -0.06
CA THR A 145 8.51 -5.77 -1.43
C THR A 145 9.69 -5.07 -2.10
N ARG A 146 10.38 -4.16 -1.39
CA ARG A 146 11.57 -3.46 -1.88
C ARG A 146 12.71 -4.40 -2.24
N HIS A 147 12.93 -5.46 -1.45
CA HIS A 147 13.96 -6.45 -1.72
C HIS A 147 13.72 -7.11 -3.08
N TYR A 148 12.54 -7.63 -3.30
CA TYR A 148 12.19 -8.28 -4.57
C TYR A 148 12.07 -7.28 -5.74
N ALA A 149 11.53 -6.10 -5.51
CA ALA A 149 11.49 -5.04 -6.52
C ALA A 149 12.88 -4.72 -7.09
N ARG A 150 13.90 -4.66 -6.22
CA ARG A 150 15.30 -4.47 -6.64
C ARG A 150 15.88 -5.69 -7.35
N GLN A 151 15.52 -6.88 -6.90
CA GLN A 151 16.05 -8.12 -7.48
C GLN A 151 15.60 -8.32 -8.93
N ILE A 152 14.35 -7.94 -9.25
CA ILE A 152 13.78 -8.09 -10.60
C ILE A 152 13.71 -6.78 -11.37
N ASP A 153 14.23 -5.67 -10.81
CA ASP A 153 14.22 -4.32 -11.39
C ASP A 153 12.81 -3.84 -11.77
N SER A 154 11.83 -4.05 -10.85
CA SER A 154 10.43 -3.69 -11.04
C SER A 154 10.11 -2.32 -10.47
N SER A 155 9.73 -1.38 -11.33
CA SER A 155 9.31 -0.02 -10.94
C SER A 155 7.93 -0.02 -10.26
N ALA A 156 7.01 -0.88 -10.69
CA ALA A 156 5.69 -1.00 -10.10
C ALA A 156 5.75 -1.57 -8.68
N LEU A 157 6.53 -2.64 -8.45
CA LEU A 157 6.76 -3.16 -7.11
C LEU A 157 7.51 -2.17 -6.20
N MET A 158 8.42 -1.38 -6.77
CA MET A 158 9.09 -0.34 -6.00
C MET A 158 8.11 0.75 -5.55
N ALA A 159 7.17 1.16 -6.41
CA ALA A 159 6.11 2.09 -6.05
C ALA A 159 5.19 1.51 -4.95
N ASP A 160 4.82 0.22 -5.05
CA ASP A 160 4.03 -0.49 -4.02
C ASP A 160 4.78 -0.56 -2.67
N ALA A 161 6.09 -0.81 -2.70
CA ALA A 161 6.91 -0.77 -1.49
C ALA A 161 6.85 0.61 -0.82
N TRP A 162 7.05 1.69 -1.57
CA TRP A 162 6.95 3.05 -1.03
C TRP A 162 5.55 3.40 -0.54
N HIS A 163 4.49 2.82 -1.14
CA HIS A 163 3.13 2.92 -0.61
C HIS A 163 3.07 2.36 0.82
N HIS A 164 3.51 1.13 1.04
CA HIS A 164 3.53 0.53 2.39
C HIS A 164 4.31 1.37 3.40
N ARG A 165 5.42 1.98 2.97
CA ARG A 165 6.20 2.86 3.84
C ARG A 165 5.49 4.18 4.15
N SER A 166 4.80 4.76 3.19
CA SER A 166 3.98 5.96 3.42
C SER A 166 2.89 5.71 4.46
N ASP A 167 2.24 4.54 4.41
CA ASP A 167 1.24 4.13 5.39
C ASP A 167 1.86 3.94 6.78
N SER A 168 3.04 3.32 6.84
CA SER A 168 3.79 3.17 8.10
C SER A 168 4.13 4.53 8.72
N LEU A 169 4.64 5.47 7.93
CA LEU A 169 4.98 6.83 8.38
C LEU A 169 3.74 7.61 8.83
N SER A 170 2.63 7.50 8.12
CA SER A 170 1.35 8.08 8.51
C SER A 170 0.86 7.53 9.86
N SER A 171 0.98 6.22 10.06
CA SER A 171 0.63 5.55 11.32
C SER A 171 1.55 5.98 12.48
N ILE A 172 2.84 6.22 12.22
CA ILE A 172 3.77 6.77 13.22
C ILE A 172 3.34 8.19 13.61
N GLY A 173 2.96 9.03 12.65
CA GLY A 173 2.43 10.37 12.92
C GLY A 173 1.19 10.33 13.80
N ALA A 174 0.24 9.44 13.52
CA ALA A 174 -0.94 9.22 14.34
C ALA A 174 -0.58 8.75 15.75
N LEU A 175 0.38 7.81 15.89
CA LEU A 175 0.86 7.31 17.18
C LEU A 175 1.46 8.43 18.04
N VAL A 176 2.29 9.31 17.44
CA VAL A 176 2.86 10.47 18.13
C VAL A 176 1.75 11.43 18.59
N GLY A 177 0.73 11.65 17.75
CA GLY A 177 -0.43 12.44 18.12
C GLY A 177 -1.22 11.86 19.32
N ILE A 178 -1.37 10.55 19.35
CA ILE A 178 -2.07 9.84 20.46
C ILE A 178 -1.29 9.95 21.79
N ILE A 179 0.06 9.87 21.73
CA ILE A 179 0.91 9.94 22.93
C ILE A 179 1.00 11.39 23.44
N GLY A 180 0.85 12.37 22.55
CA GLY A 180 0.93 13.81 22.90
C GLY A 180 -0.39 14.42 23.39
N ALA A 181 -1.50 13.69 23.29
CA ALA A 181 -2.83 14.12 23.72
C ALA A 181 -3.11 13.69 25.16
#